data_8d16a5b1e9497f8fb0af713bfd58bee6
#
_entry.id   8d16a5b1e9497f8fb0af713bfd58bee6
#
_cell.length_a   1.000
_cell.length_b   1.000
_cell.length_c   1.000
_cell.angle_alpha   90.00
_cell.angle_beta   90.00
_cell.angle_gamma   90.00
#
_symmetry.space_group_name_H-M   'P 1'
#
loop_
_entity.id
_entity.type
_entity.pdbx_description
1 polymer ?
#
loop_
_entity_poly.entity_id
_entity_poly.type
_entity_poly.pdbx_seq_one_letter_code
_entity_poly.pdbx_strand_id
1 'polypeptide(L)'
;MPFAKFVFQPGINKEGTNYSNEGGWFDADKVRFRKGRPERIGGWEKNTSSSFLGTCRKIHNYSDVQSNNYTILGTHLKLYAKQGTAINDITPLRLTTSAGDVTFAASNGSSTITVTDTSHGAKKNDFVTFSGASSLGGNITAAVLNQEYQIDTIVNANSFTIEAKDTSGATVTANSSDDPSTGGGNGGSSVVGAYQLNVGLDVYVPGTGWGVDTWGSGGFGSTSDVDYLNQLRLWSIDNFGDDTIACPRGGPLYYWDESSGTSTRAVLASSLAGASDVPTSNLQIMMSDVDRHVISFGCNPIGSSTIDPMLVRFSTSESAVDWTPSATNSAGGVQLSTGSKIIGALQTRQEILIWTDVGLVSMRFVGSPFIFSFNEVATGMSAVSPNSMASAGGAVYFMDNGGFYVYTGAVQKLPCSVLDHIFSDFNYTQSYKVFAAAIPTHNEIMWFYPSSTSSEIDRYVIYNYLEKSWSIGTTTDGFTRTAWNPAYILDNPLAAGKLDTTQNNYLYNHEVGHSADGSDFTAFIESADFDLDPDGERFMFISKLIPDLQYRGSSDTGNTVSMTIKGRNFPLESLSTLQTISVTPNSTFTNTRARARQSAIRIENTGSNFGWRLGDIRLELRQDGKR
;
A
#
# COMPACT_ATOMS: atom_id res chain seq x y z
N MET A 1 18.64 -30.15 39.55
CA MET A 1 19.16 -30.40 38.22
C MET A 1 19.59 -29.09 37.60
N PRO A 2 20.57 -29.04 36.69
CA PRO A 2 20.97 -27.78 36.10
C PRO A 2 19.89 -27.21 35.22
N PHE A 3 19.71 -25.89 35.26
CA PHE A 3 18.88 -25.17 34.31
C PHE A 3 19.61 -25.14 32.95
N ALA A 4 18.89 -25.52 31.90
CA ALA A 4 19.34 -25.32 30.54
C ALA A 4 18.94 -23.90 30.08
N LYS A 5 19.88 -23.15 29.52
CA LYS A 5 19.64 -21.87 28.92
C LYS A 5 19.30 -22.08 27.45
N PHE A 6 18.17 -21.57 27.01
CA PHE A 6 17.75 -21.60 25.61
C PHE A 6 18.09 -20.27 24.94
N VAL A 7 18.94 -20.33 23.94
CA VAL A 7 19.33 -19.19 23.11
C VAL A 7 18.95 -19.54 21.69
N PHE A 8 17.88 -18.93 21.21
CA PHE A 8 17.41 -19.13 19.84
C PHE A 8 18.10 -18.16 18.89
N GLN A 9 18.41 -18.64 17.68
CA GLN A 9 18.96 -17.79 16.61
C GLN A 9 17.90 -16.76 16.19
N PRO A 10 18.30 -15.48 15.95
CA PRO A 10 17.35 -14.47 15.49
C PRO A 10 16.88 -14.74 14.05
N GLY A 11 15.63 -14.43 13.79
CA GLY A 11 14.98 -14.65 12.50
C GLY A 11 14.10 -15.89 12.48
N ILE A 12 13.02 -15.78 11.68
CA ILE A 12 12.12 -16.91 11.40
C ILE A 12 12.71 -17.73 10.28
N ASN A 13 12.68 -19.06 10.42
CA ASN A 13 13.12 -19.99 9.40
C ASN A 13 11.99 -20.98 9.08
N LYS A 14 11.54 -20.97 7.81
CA LYS A 14 10.51 -21.87 7.27
C LYS A 14 11.02 -22.72 6.09
N GLU A 15 12.32 -22.68 5.79
CA GLU A 15 12.90 -23.43 4.65
C GLU A 15 13.01 -24.94 4.92
N GLY A 16 12.96 -25.32 6.19
CA GLY A 16 12.98 -26.73 6.59
C GLY A 16 11.72 -27.13 7.34
N THR A 17 11.72 -28.33 7.87
CA THR A 17 10.68 -28.77 8.80
C THR A 17 10.86 -28.07 10.15
N ASN A 18 9.79 -27.98 10.94
CA ASN A 18 9.88 -27.43 12.29
C ASN A 18 10.95 -28.16 13.13
N TYR A 19 11.04 -29.47 13.01
CA TYR A 19 12.03 -30.28 13.71
C TYR A 19 13.47 -30.04 13.23
N SER A 20 13.68 -29.82 11.94
CA SER A 20 15.05 -29.59 11.40
C SER A 20 15.60 -28.20 11.74
N ASN A 21 14.75 -27.29 12.24
CA ASN A 21 15.13 -25.93 12.63
C ASN A 21 15.40 -25.76 14.12
N GLU A 22 15.80 -26.83 14.80
CA GLU A 22 16.11 -26.80 16.24
C GLU A 22 17.06 -25.66 16.59
N GLY A 23 16.76 -24.94 17.70
CA GLY A 23 17.48 -23.75 18.13
C GLY A 23 17.12 -22.46 17.38
N GLY A 24 16.13 -22.51 16.50
CA GLY A 24 15.59 -21.36 15.77
C GLY A 24 14.16 -21.01 16.16
N TRP A 25 13.66 -19.94 15.54
CA TRP A 25 12.25 -19.55 15.58
C TRP A 25 11.54 -20.02 14.32
N PHE A 26 10.33 -20.56 14.48
CA PHE A 26 9.61 -21.15 13.36
C PHE A 26 8.40 -20.32 12.90
N ASP A 27 7.72 -19.63 13.84
CA ASP A 27 6.54 -18.83 13.49
C ASP A 27 6.45 -17.54 14.31
N ALA A 28 5.86 -16.48 13.71
CA ALA A 28 5.63 -15.22 14.39
C ALA A 28 4.50 -14.43 13.74
N ASP A 29 3.88 -13.55 14.53
CA ASP A 29 3.03 -12.46 14.04
C ASP A 29 3.24 -11.22 14.92
N LYS A 30 3.38 -10.06 14.26
CA LYS A 30 3.62 -8.74 14.91
C LYS A 30 4.81 -8.72 15.87
N VAL A 31 5.89 -9.44 15.47
CA VAL A 31 7.16 -9.53 16.18
C VAL A 31 8.31 -9.21 15.21
N ARG A 32 9.25 -8.41 15.68
CA ARG A 32 10.51 -8.09 15.01
C ARG A 32 11.70 -8.61 15.79
N PHE A 33 12.86 -8.65 15.15
CA PHE A 33 14.14 -8.91 15.83
C PHE A 33 14.93 -7.62 16.00
N ARG A 34 15.40 -7.36 17.21
CA ARG A 34 16.22 -6.20 17.54
C ARG A 34 17.32 -6.59 18.51
N LYS A 35 18.57 -6.33 18.14
CA LYS A 35 19.77 -6.76 18.90
C LYS A 35 19.74 -8.26 19.19
N GLY A 36 19.41 -9.05 18.17
CA GLY A 36 19.32 -10.50 18.25
C GLY A 36 18.14 -11.04 19.08
N ARG A 37 17.19 -10.21 19.51
CA ARG A 37 16.10 -10.59 20.41
C ARG A 37 14.75 -10.29 19.78
N PRO A 38 13.76 -11.21 19.92
CA PRO A 38 12.42 -10.93 19.46
C PRO A 38 11.74 -9.89 20.37
N GLU A 39 11.04 -8.98 19.74
CA GLU A 39 10.30 -7.90 20.40
C GLU A 39 8.99 -7.65 19.64
N ARG A 40 7.92 -7.37 20.38
CA ARG A 40 6.65 -6.94 19.82
C ARG A 40 6.84 -5.63 19.03
N ILE A 41 6.24 -5.53 17.84
CA ILE A 41 6.25 -4.27 17.07
C ILE A 41 5.51 -3.16 17.84
N GLY A 42 5.77 -1.91 17.49
CA GLY A 42 5.03 -0.77 18.03
C GLY A 42 3.55 -0.80 17.64
N GLY A 43 2.74 -0.04 18.37
CA GLY A 43 1.34 0.16 18.05
C GLY A 43 1.14 1.15 16.90
N TRP A 44 -0.12 1.46 16.63
CA TRP A 44 -0.53 2.49 15.67
C TRP A 44 -1.77 3.22 16.17
N GLU A 45 -1.92 4.46 15.73
CA GLU A 45 -3.08 5.30 16.03
C GLU A 45 -3.46 6.12 14.81
N LYS A 46 -4.73 6.51 14.71
CA LYS A 46 -5.16 7.41 13.64
C LYS A 46 -4.38 8.72 13.68
N ASN A 47 -3.82 9.12 12.54
CA ASN A 47 -3.16 10.41 12.39
C ASN A 47 -4.14 11.59 12.49
N THR A 48 -5.37 11.37 12.01
CA THR A 48 -6.47 12.33 12.07
C THR A 48 -7.82 11.60 12.14
N SER A 49 -8.84 12.25 12.69
CA SER A 49 -10.22 11.75 12.64
C SER A 49 -10.86 11.89 11.26
N SER A 50 -10.26 12.68 10.36
CA SER A 50 -10.74 12.83 8.99
C SER A 50 -10.48 11.56 8.19
N SER A 51 -11.49 11.11 7.45
CA SER A 51 -11.41 9.97 6.54
C SER A 51 -11.24 10.44 5.10
N PHE A 52 -10.82 9.53 4.24
CA PHE A 52 -10.80 9.71 2.78
C PHE A 52 -11.48 8.53 2.09
N LEU A 53 -12.02 8.75 0.90
CA LEU A 53 -12.70 7.72 0.11
C LEU A 53 -11.70 6.91 -0.73
N GLY A 54 -11.94 5.62 -0.79
CA GLY A 54 -11.20 4.69 -1.65
C GLY A 54 -9.92 4.16 -1.01
N THR A 55 -9.36 3.12 -1.62
CA THR A 55 -8.10 2.49 -1.17
C THR A 55 -6.91 3.31 -1.67
N CYS A 56 -6.14 3.85 -0.75
CA CYS A 56 -4.92 4.61 -1.06
C CYS A 56 -3.79 3.67 -1.45
N ARG A 57 -3.14 3.92 -2.60
CA ARG A 57 -2.01 3.11 -3.11
C ARG A 57 -0.71 3.91 -3.19
N LYS A 58 -0.74 5.22 -2.89
CA LYS A 58 0.44 6.07 -2.82
C LYS A 58 0.23 7.17 -1.80
N ILE A 59 1.23 7.38 -0.96
CA ILE A 59 1.36 8.50 -0.03
C ILE A 59 2.65 9.22 -0.39
N HIS A 60 2.60 10.55 -0.48
CA HIS A 60 3.78 11.39 -0.62
C HIS A 60 3.73 12.54 0.38
N ASN A 61 4.80 12.72 1.14
CA ASN A 61 4.92 13.79 2.12
C ASN A 61 6.03 14.76 1.72
N TYR A 62 5.74 16.05 1.79
CA TYR A 62 6.74 17.10 1.62
C TYR A 62 6.40 18.33 2.49
N SER A 63 7.36 19.24 2.62
CA SER A 63 7.16 20.54 3.29
C SER A 63 7.43 21.65 2.30
N ASP A 64 6.59 22.70 2.33
CA ASP A 64 6.81 23.93 1.57
C ASP A 64 7.91 24.80 2.21
N VAL A 65 8.25 25.90 1.54
CA VAL A 65 9.26 26.87 2.03
C VAL A 65 8.83 27.59 3.31
N GLN A 66 7.53 27.58 3.65
CA GLN A 66 6.98 28.12 4.89
C GLN A 66 6.95 27.08 6.03
N SER A 67 7.46 25.86 5.79
CA SER A 67 7.46 24.73 6.72
C SER A 67 6.07 24.14 7.00
N ASN A 68 5.11 24.34 6.12
CA ASN A 68 3.85 23.59 6.18
C ASN A 68 4.07 22.18 5.63
N ASN A 69 3.53 21.18 6.32
CA ASN A 69 3.62 19.80 5.90
C ASN A 69 2.39 19.40 5.11
N TYR A 70 2.62 18.88 3.90
CA TYR A 70 1.60 18.32 3.04
C TYR A 70 1.75 16.81 2.94
N THR A 71 0.61 16.13 2.90
CA THR A 71 0.52 14.70 2.60
C THR A 71 -0.45 14.50 1.45
N ILE A 72 0.05 14.03 0.32
CA ILE A 72 -0.76 13.76 -0.87
C ILE A 72 -1.12 12.28 -0.90
N LEU A 73 -2.40 11.97 -1.15
CA LEU A 73 -2.95 10.62 -1.13
C LEU A 73 -3.57 10.30 -2.48
N GLY A 74 -3.04 9.29 -3.16
CA GLY A 74 -3.62 8.75 -4.38
C GLY A 74 -4.45 7.49 -4.10
N THR A 75 -5.78 7.61 -4.21
CA THR A 75 -6.71 6.47 -4.04
C THR A 75 -7.22 5.98 -5.39
N HIS A 76 -7.88 4.82 -5.43
CA HIS A 76 -8.52 4.37 -6.67
C HIS A 76 -9.71 5.24 -7.07
N LEU A 77 -10.28 6.03 -6.15
CA LEU A 77 -11.41 6.92 -6.40
C LEU A 77 -10.97 8.37 -6.63
N LYS A 78 -10.05 8.89 -5.79
CA LYS A 78 -9.78 10.33 -5.70
C LYS A 78 -8.30 10.62 -5.42
N LEU A 79 -7.93 11.88 -5.59
CA LEU A 79 -6.65 12.47 -5.18
C LEU A 79 -6.91 13.48 -4.06
N TYR A 80 -6.16 13.40 -2.96
CA TYR A 80 -6.32 14.28 -1.80
C TYR A 80 -5.05 14.98 -1.43
N ALA A 81 -5.18 16.20 -0.90
CA ALA A 81 -4.14 16.92 -0.16
C ALA A 81 -4.56 17.07 1.30
N LYS A 82 -3.70 16.60 2.20
CA LYS A 82 -3.85 16.77 3.65
C LYS A 82 -2.90 17.86 4.12
N GLN A 83 -3.44 18.84 4.85
CA GLN A 83 -2.69 19.86 5.59
C GLN A 83 -3.25 19.92 7.02
N GLY A 84 -2.38 19.81 8.01
CA GLY A 84 -2.82 19.69 9.40
C GLY A 84 -3.70 18.43 9.61
N THR A 85 -4.93 18.62 10.07
CA THR A 85 -5.92 17.54 10.27
C THR A 85 -6.92 17.42 9.12
N ALA A 86 -6.98 18.39 8.22
CA ALA A 86 -7.92 18.40 7.10
C ALA A 86 -7.41 17.59 5.93
N ILE A 87 -8.30 16.79 5.32
CA ILE A 87 -8.06 16.05 4.08
C ILE A 87 -9.00 16.63 3.03
N ASN A 88 -8.45 17.26 1.99
CA ASN A 88 -9.20 17.98 0.98
C ASN A 88 -9.11 17.25 -0.37
N ASP A 89 -10.23 17.19 -1.08
CA ASP A 89 -10.34 16.58 -2.41
C ASP A 89 -9.77 17.53 -3.47
N ILE A 90 -8.61 17.19 -4.00
CA ILE A 90 -7.94 17.90 -5.10
C ILE A 90 -8.02 17.13 -6.42
N THR A 91 -8.92 16.15 -6.54
CA THR A 91 -9.09 15.33 -7.75
C THR A 91 -9.33 16.21 -8.97
N PRO A 92 -8.56 16.04 -10.06
CA PRO A 92 -8.73 16.82 -11.27
C PRO A 92 -10.12 16.64 -11.88
N LEU A 93 -10.63 17.70 -12.52
CA LEU A 93 -11.80 17.60 -13.38
C LEU A 93 -11.37 17.20 -14.78
N ARG A 94 -12.06 16.23 -15.38
CA ARG A 94 -11.88 15.85 -16.78
C ARG A 94 -12.79 16.60 -17.74
N LEU A 95 -13.97 17.06 -17.23
CA LEU A 95 -14.98 17.75 -18.00
C LEU A 95 -15.81 18.64 -17.09
N THR A 96 -16.11 19.83 -17.57
CA THR A 96 -17.16 20.69 -17.01
C THR A 96 -18.10 21.05 -18.15
N THR A 97 -19.41 20.78 -17.98
CA THR A 97 -20.41 21.04 -19.01
C THR A 97 -20.75 22.53 -19.09
N SER A 98 -21.39 22.95 -20.19
CA SER A 98 -22.01 24.27 -20.26
C SER A 98 -23.29 24.31 -19.41
N ALA A 99 -23.71 25.51 -19.05
CA ALA A 99 -24.95 25.70 -18.33
C ALA A 99 -26.16 25.22 -19.18
N GLY A 100 -26.98 24.33 -18.60
CA GLY A 100 -28.16 23.78 -19.23
C GLY A 100 -27.96 22.51 -20.04
N ASP A 101 -26.71 21.99 -20.16
CA ASP A 101 -26.45 20.72 -20.85
C ASP A 101 -26.98 19.52 -20.04
N VAL A 102 -27.08 19.66 -18.72
CA VAL A 102 -27.50 18.60 -17.81
C VAL A 102 -28.96 18.78 -17.40
N THR A 103 -29.74 17.70 -17.44
CA THR A 103 -31.13 17.66 -16.93
C THR A 103 -31.36 16.46 -16.03
N PHE A 104 -32.37 16.58 -15.14
CA PHE A 104 -32.73 15.55 -14.18
C PHE A 104 -34.17 15.06 -14.40
N ALA A 105 -34.40 13.79 -14.11
CA ALA A 105 -35.75 13.21 -14.05
C ALA A 105 -35.83 12.26 -12.85
N ALA A 106 -36.87 12.46 -12.01
CA ALA A 106 -37.14 11.59 -10.88
C ALA A 106 -38.53 10.96 -11.05
N SER A 107 -38.71 9.77 -10.49
CA SER A 107 -40.03 9.11 -10.47
C SER A 107 -40.60 9.11 -9.06
N ASN A 108 -41.92 9.36 -8.95
CA ASN A 108 -42.60 9.34 -7.66
C ASN A 108 -42.36 8.04 -6.89
N GLY A 109 -41.94 8.16 -5.63
CA GLY A 109 -41.63 7.02 -4.76
C GLY A 109 -40.24 6.45 -4.94
N SER A 110 -39.39 7.02 -5.81
CA SER A 110 -38.00 6.58 -6.04
C SER A 110 -36.98 7.57 -5.47
N SER A 111 -35.86 7.07 -4.98
CA SER A 111 -34.67 7.87 -4.65
C SER A 111 -33.67 7.95 -5.83
N THR A 112 -33.90 7.18 -6.89
CA THR A 112 -33.05 7.20 -8.08
C THR A 112 -33.44 8.37 -8.98
N ILE A 113 -32.45 9.21 -9.33
CA ILE A 113 -32.60 10.29 -10.30
C ILE A 113 -31.86 9.89 -11.57
N THR A 114 -32.54 9.99 -12.70
CA THR A 114 -31.91 9.89 -14.01
C THR A 114 -31.31 11.24 -14.40
N VAL A 115 -30.03 11.25 -14.72
CA VAL A 115 -29.30 12.41 -15.24
C VAL A 115 -29.10 12.22 -16.72
N THR A 116 -29.46 13.23 -17.52
CA THR A 116 -29.22 13.26 -18.97
C THR A 116 -28.16 14.31 -19.26
N ASP A 117 -27.11 13.90 -19.92
CA ASP A 117 -25.98 14.72 -20.38
C ASP A 117 -25.34 14.04 -21.59
N THR A 118 -25.31 14.73 -22.72
CA THR A 118 -24.89 14.15 -24.01
C THR A 118 -23.40 13.82 -24.02
N SER A 119 -23.06 12.56 -24.31
CA SER A 119 -21.66 12.10 -24.41
C SER A 119 -20.82 12.36 -23.16
N HIS A 120 -21.42 12.16 -21.98
CA HIS A 120 -20.80 12.44 -20.69
C HIS A 120 -19.50 11.68 -20.42
N GLY A 121 -19.24 10.55 -21.09
CA GLY A 121 -18.02 9.74 -20.95
C GLY A 121 -17.75 9.20 -19.54
N ALA A 122 -18.74 9.26 -18.65
CA ALA A 122 -18.62 8.76 -17.29
C ALA A 122 -18.78 7.25 -17.22
N LYS A 123 -18.17 6.67 -16.18
CA LYS A 123 -18.26 5.24 -15.84
C LYS A 123 -19.01 5.08 -14.52
N LYS A 124 -19.47 3.87 -14.23
CA LYS A 124 -20.05 3.53 -12.93
C LYS A 124 -19.02 3.85 -11.82
N ASN A 125 -19.51 4.40 -10.72
CA ASN A 125 -18.77 4.87 -9.56
C ASN A 125 -17.95 6.17 -9.76
N ASP A 126 -17.95 6.79 -10.94
CA ASP A 126 -17.35 8.11 -11.14
C ASP A 126 -18.06 9.17 -10.29
N PHE A 127 -17.38 10.29 -10.06
CA PHE A 127 -17.92 11.41 -9.30
C PHE A 127 -18.23 12.60 -10.21
N VAL A 128 -19.38 13.22 -9.95
CA VAL A 128 -19.81 14.45 -10.60
C VAL A 128 -20.38 15.40 -9.56
N THR A 129 -20.02 16.67 -9.66
CA THR A 129 -20.59 17.73 -8.82
C THR A 129 -21.53 18.56 -9.68
N PHE A 130 -22.79 18.69 -9.26
CA PHE A 130 -23.73 19.56 -9.93
C PHE A 130 -23.84 20.92 -9.25
N SER A 131 -24.07 21.94 -10.06
CA SER A 131 -24.34 23.31 -9.61
C SER A 131 -25.34 24.00 -10.52
N GLY A 132 -25.98 25.06 -10.04
CA GLY A 132 -26.95 25.83 -10.81
C GLY A 132 -28.30 25.14 -11.00
N ALA A 133 -28.54 23.98 -10.38
CA ALA A 133 -29.83 23.29 -10.47
C ALA A 133 -30.88 23.95 -9.59
N SER A 134 -32.10 24.04 -10.10
CA SER A 134 -33.32 24.38 -9.36
C SER A 134 -34.06 23.11 -8.91
N SER A 135 -34.96 23.24 -7.95
CA SER A 135 -35.81 22.13 -7.46
C SER A 135 -36.61 21.47 -8.60
N LEU A 136 -36.84 20.16 -8.49
CA LEU A 136 -37.78 19.47 -9.38
C LEU A 136 -39.25 19.74 -9.04
N GLY A 137 -39.54 20.33 -7.88
CA GLY A 137 -40.86 20.75 -7.48
C GLY A 137 -41.40 20.18 -6.17
N GLY A 138 -40.73 19.14 -5.66
CA GLY A 138 -41.14 18.45 -4.43
C GLY A 138 -39.98 18.25 -3.45
N ASN A 139 -39.73 17.00 -3.06
CA ASN A 139 -38.68 16.63 -2.13
C ASN A 139 -37.27 16.79 -2.72
N ILE A 140 -37.16 16.68 -4.05
CA ILE A 140 -35.86 16.86 -4.75
C ILE A 140 -35.64 18.37 -4.93
N THR A 141 -35.08 18.97 -3.89
CA THR A 141 -34.80 20.41 -3.83
C THR A 141 -33.54 20.78 -4.57
N ALA A 142 -33.30 22.09 -4.76
CA ALA A 142 -32.02 22.58 -5.29
C ALA A 142 -30.82 22.15 -4.43
N ALA A 143 -30.97 22.10 -3.10
CA ALA A 143 -29.91 21.66 -2.20
C ALA A 143 -29.57 20.16 -2.36
N VAL A 144 -30.59 19.34 -2.65
CA VAL A 144 -30.41 17.92 -2.98
C VAL A 144 -29.63 17.76 -4.30
N LEU A 145 -29.90 18.58 -5.31
CA LEU A 145 -29.24 18.44 -6.63
C LEU A 145 -27.85 19.05 -6.66
N ASN A 146 -27.61 20.21 -6.02
CA ASN A 146 -26.36 20.96 -6.11
C ASN A 146 -25.31 20.45 -5.12
N GLN A 147 -24.84 19.22 -5.32
CA GLN A 147 -23.78 18.61 -4.53
C GLN A 147 -23.02 17.56 -5.36
N GLU A 148 -22.01 16.94 -4.77
CA GLU A 148 -21.26 15.84 -5.39
C GLU A 148 -22.04 14.53 -5.28
N TYR A 149 -22.08 13.79 -6.39
CA TYR A 149 -22.69 12.47 -6.47
C TYR A 149 -21.73 11.44 -7.05
N GLN A 150 -21.81 10.22 -6.52
CA GLN A 150 -21.24 9.06 -7.16
C GLN A 150 -22.26 8.47 -8.13
N ILE A 151 -21.84 8.19 -9.36
CA ILE A 151 -22.69 7.62 -10.41
C ILE A 151 -22.97 6.16 -10.08
N ASP A 152 -24.27 5.82 -9.97
CA ASP A 152 -24.69 4.47 -9.62
C ASP A 152 -24.70 3.53 -10.83
N THR A 153 -25.39 3.92 -11.90
CA THR A 153 -25.54 3.08 -13.10
C THR A 153 -25.44 3.91 -14.37
N ILE A 154 -24.69 3.44 -15.35
CA ILE A 154 -24.67 3.99 -16.70
C ILE A 154 -25.83 3.39 -17.48
N VAL A 155 -26.79 4.21 -17.88
CA VAL A 155 -27.93 3.80 -18.70
C VAL A 155 -27.51 3.69 -20.17
N ASN A 156 -26.85 4.72 -20.70
CA ASN A 156 -26.28 4.77 -22.05
C ASN A 156 -25.24 5.90 -22.14
N ALA A 157 -24.72 6.18 -23.34
CA ALA A 157 -23.71 7.22 -23.54
C ALA A 157 -24.15 8.65 -23.17
N ASN A 158 -25.45 8.87 -23.01
CA ASN A 158 -26.06 10.19 -22.76
C ASN A 158 -26.84 10.25 -21.45
N SER A 159 -26.87 9.18 -20.67
CA SER A 159 -27.62 9.18 -19.40
C SER A 159 -27.08 8.18 -18.39
N PHE A 160 -27.19 8.53 -17.12
CA PHE A 160 -26.80 7.72 -15.98
C PHE A 160 -27.75 7.98 -14.79
N THR A 161 -27.62 7.21 -13.72
CA THR A 161 -28.41 7.38 -12.50
C THR A 161 -27.55 7.76 -11.32
N ILE A 162 -28.14 8.52 -10.39
CA ILE A 162 -27.60 8.85 -9.08
C ILE A 162 -28.64 8.54 -8.02
N GLU A 163 -28.24 8.33 -6.77
CA GLU A 163 -29.11 8.20 -5.62
C GLU A 163 -29.27 9.57 -4.95
N ALA A 164 -30.50 10.11 -4.90
CA ALA A 164 -30.76 11.37 -4.24
C ALA A 164 -30.46 11.31 -2.75
N LYS A 165 -29.66 12.26 -2.27
CA LYS A 165 -29.28 12.42 -0.86
C LYS A 165 -29.45 13.86 -0.43
N ASP A 166 -29.80 14.08 0.82
CA ASP A 166 -29.72 15.41 1.40
C ASP A 166 -28.28 15.80 1.76
N THR A 167 -28.09 17.01 2.25
CA THR A 167 -26.78 17.53 2.65
C THR A 167 -26.17 16.81 3.87
N SER A 168 -26.93 15.96 4.56
CA SER A 168 -26.45 15.09 5.63
C SER A 168 -26.08 13.69 5.14
N GLY A 169 -26.33 13.39 3.85
CA GLY A 169 -26.11 12.08 3.23
C GLY A 169 -27.28 11.11 3.37
N ALA A 170 -28.42 11.54 3.94
CA ALA A 170 -29.61 10.69 4.04
C ALA A 170 -30.34 10.61 2.68
N THR A 171 -30.81 9.41 2.33
CA THR A 171 -31.55 9.16 1.08
C THR A 171 -32.84 9.96 1.04
N VAL A 172 -33.11 10.65 -0.08
CA VAL A 172 -34.31 11.43 -0.34
C VAL A 172 -35.18 10.74 -1.39
N THR A 173 -36.44 10.49 -1.06
CA THR A 173 -37.39 9.89 -1.99
C THR A 173 -38.22 10.99 -2.69
N ALA A 174 -38.24 10.96 -4.01
CA ALA A 174 -39.04 11.86 -4.82
C ALA A 174 -40.56 11.65 -4.58
N ASN A 175 -41.30 12.72 -4.64
CA ASN A 175 -42.78 12.69 -4.60
C ASN A 175 -43.39 12.99 -5.97
N SER A 176 -44.72 13.05 -6.04
CA SER A 176 -45.43 13.32 -7.30
C SER A 176 -45.11 14.68 -7.91
N SER A 177 -44.68 15.67 -7.11
CA SER A 177 -44.31 17.00 -7.62
C SER A 177 -42.92 17.04 -8.25
N ASP A 178 -42.10 16.02 -8.03
CA ASP A 178 -40.75 15.85 -8.63
C ASP A 178 -40.81 15.06 -9.96
N ASP A 179 -41.95 14.38 -10.23
CA ASP A 179 -42.09 13.47 -11.37
C ASP A 179 -42.49 14.25 -12.64
N PRO A 180 -41.72 14.21 -13.71
CA PRO A 180 -42.02 14.90 -14.96
C PRO A 180 -43.36 14.50 -15.57
N SER A 181 -43.84 13.27 -15.32
CA SER A 181 -45.15 12.80 -15.82
C SER A 181 -46.35 13.53 -15.16
N THR A 182 -46.12 14.15 -13.99
CA THR A 182 -47.12 14.92 -13.23
C THR A 182 -46.76 16.40 -13.12
N GLY A 183 -45.82 16.89 -13.91
CA GLY A 183 -45.44 18.30 -14.00
C GLY A 183 -44.17 18.68 -13.21
N GLY A 184 -43.41 17.70 -12.74
CA GLY A 184 -42.10 17.93 -12.11
C GLY A 184 -41.10 18.61 -13.05
N GLY A 185 -40.20 19.40 -12.46
CA GLY A 185 -39.14 20.10 -13.20
C GLY A 185 -38.00 19.18 -13.64
N ASN A 186 -37.09 19.74 -14.41
CA ASN A 186 -35.86 19.05 -14.91
C ASN A 186 -34.55 19.61 -14.37
N GLY A 187 -34.62 20.47 -13.34
CA GLY A 187 -33.43 21.13 -12.76
C GLY A 187 -33.17 22.53 -13.32
N GLY A 188 -33.86 22.95 -14.39
CA GLY A 188 -33.70 24.27 -15.00
C GLY A 188 -32.61 24.35 -16.08
N SER A 189 -32.39 25.56 -16.59
CA SER A 189 -31.48 25.82 -17.73
C SER A 189 -30.07 26.27 -17.33
N SER A 190 -29.72 26.21 -16.04
CA SER A 190 -28.44 26.69 -15.54
C SER A 190 -27.56 25.56 -14.93
N VAL A 191 -27.99 24.32 -15.11
CA VAL A 191 -27.32 23.17 -14.51
C VAL A 191 -25.96 22.94 -15.20
N VAL A 192 -24.91 22.85 -14.38
CA VAL A 192 -23.57 22.51 -14.79
C VAL A 192 -23.17 21.23 -14.06
N GLY A 193 -22.59 20.28 -14.79
CA GLY A 193 -21.97 19.08 -14.27
C GLY A 193 -20.44 19.15 -14.35
N ALA A 194 -19.76 19.07 -13.22
CA ALA A 194 -18.30 19.01 -13.14
C ALA A 194 -17.87 17.57 -12.84
N TYR A 195 -17.40 16.87 -13.85
CA TYR A 195 -16.98 15.46 -13.77
C TYR A 195 -15.54 15.35 -13.34
N GLN A 196 -15.29 14.61 -12.29
CA GLN A 196 -13.93 14.30 -11.83
C GLN A 196 -13.26 13.28 -12.76
N LEU A 197 -11.95 13.12 -12.61
CA LEU A 197 -11.19 12.04 -13.23
C LEU A 197 -11.89 10.71 -12.98
N ASN A 198 -12.07 9.91 -14.04
CA ASN A 198 -12.69 8.60 -13.92
C ASN A 198 -12.01 7.75 -12.86
N VAL A 199 -12.80 7.08 -12.02
CA VAL A 199 -12.30 6.17 -10.99
C VAL A 199 -11.56 4.99 -11.61
N GLY A 200 -10.59 4.46 -10.88
CA GLY A 200 -9.89 3.23 -11.25
C GLY A 200 -10.39 2.03 -10.49
N LEU A 201 -9.88 0.86 -10.82
CA LEU A 201 -10.19 -0.37 -10.11
C LEU A 201 -9.36 -0.48 -8.82
N ASP A 202 -9.95 -1.07 -7.78
CA ASP A 202 -9.26 -1.43 -6.53
C ASP A 202 -8.59 -2.82 -6.61
N VAL A 203 -8.95 -3.61 -7.58
CA VAL A 203 -8.37 -4.92 -7.86
C VAL A 203 -7.80 -4.97 -9.26
N TYR A 204 -6.70 -5.70 -9.43
CA TYR A 204 -6.21 -6.00 -10.77
C TYR A 204 -7.12 -7.03 -11.41
N VAL A 205 -7.62 -6.73 -12.59
CA VAL A 205 -8.39 -7.66 -13.41
C VAL A 205 -7.51 -8.02 -14.60
N PRO A 206 -7.18 -9.30 -14.80
CA PRO A 206 -6.44 -9.74 -15.98
C PRO A 206 -7.13 -9.25 -17.25
N GLY A 207 -6.34 -8.83 -18.25
CA GLY A 207 -6.87 -8.39 -19.55
C GLY A 207 -7.71 -9.47 -20.23
N THR A 208 -8.52 -9.08 -21.23
CA THR A 208 -9.29 -10.00 -22.06
C THR A 208 -8.43 -10.50 -23.22
N GLY A 209 -8.49 -11.79 -23.55
CA GLY A 209 -7.76 -12.38 -24.67
C GLY A 209 -7.35 -13.82 -24.46
N TRP A 210 -6.82 -14.47 -25.51
CA TRP A 210 -6.32 -15.84 -25.44
C TRP A 210 -5.09 -15.93 -24.51
N GLY A 211 -5.17 -16.81 -23.52
CA GLY A 211 -4.08 -17.01 -22.55
C GLY A 211 -4.08 -16.06 -21.37
N VAL A 212 -5.11 -15.22 -21.21
CA VAL A 212 -5.31 -14.34 -20.07
C VAL A 212 -6.51 -14.84 -19.27
N ASP A 213 -6.27 -15.28 -18.02
CA ASP A 213 -7.30 -15.80 -17.09
C ASP A 213 -8.09 -17.02 -17.59
N THR A 214 -9.28 -17.26 -17.07
CA THR A 214 -10.09 -18.45 -17.37
C THR A 214 -10.60 -18.49 -18.82
N TRP A 215 -10.76 -19.71 -19.38
CA TRP A 215 -11.40 -19.92 -20.66
C TRP A 215 -12.78 -19.25 -20.73
N GLY A 216 -12.94 -18.34 -21.69
CA GLY A 216 -14.21 -17.62 -21.93
C GLY A 216 -14.23 -16.17 -21.44
N SER A 217 -13.17 -15.63 -20.85
CA SER A 217 -13.08 -14.19 -20.59
C SER A 217 -12.71 -13.44 -21.87
N GLY A 218 -13.69 -12.72 -22.42
CA GLY A 218 -13.58 -11.94 -23.67
C GLY A 218 -14.11 -12.66 -24.91
N GLY A 219 -14.63 -11.88 -25.87
CA GLY A 219 -15.13 -12.38 -27.15
C GLY A 219 -14.00 -12.79 -28.11
N PHE A 220 -14.31 -13.66 -29.07
CA PHE A 220 -13.41 -14.01 -30.17
C PHE A 220 -12.97 -12.74 -30.94
N GLY A 221 -11.67 -12.44 -30.98
CA GLY A 221 -11.14 -11.27 -31.69
C GLY A 221 -11.04 -9.99 -30.86
N SER A 222 -11.34 -10.02 -29.55
CA SER A 222 -10.97 -8.90 -28.67
C SER A 222 -9.46 -8.80 -28.58
N THR A 223 -8.90 -7.68 -29.00
CA THR A 223 -7.50 -7.34 -28.79
C THR A 223 -7.24 -7.22 -27.31
N SER A 224 -6.10 -7.70 -26.85
CA SER A 224 -5.60 -7.46 -25.49
C SER A 224 -5.13 -6.02 -25.35
N ASP A 225 -6.00 -5.05 -25.61
CA ASP A 225 -5.68 -3.67 -25.31
C ASP A 225 -5.60 -3.54 -23.79
N VAL A 226 -4.37 -3.50 -23.31
CA VAL A 226 -4.04 -3.22 -21.92
C VAL A 226 -4.33 -1.74 -21.70
N ASP A 227 -5.59 -1.42 -21.45
CA ASP A 227 -5.97 -0.08 -21.00
C ASP A 227 -5.51 0.06 -19.54
N TYR A 228 -4.36 0.67 -19.35
CA TYR A 228 -3.79 0.92 -18.02
C TYR A 228 -4.74 1.72 -17.11
N LEU A 229 -5.65 2.51 -17.67
CA LEU A 229 -6.65 3.25 -16.90
C LEU A 229 -7.77 2.35 -16.36
N ASN A 230 -8.01 1.19 -16.97
CA ASN A 230 -9.01 0.22 -16.53
C ASN A 230 -8.42 -0.89 -15.62
N GLN A 231 -7.14 -0.82 -15.30
CA GLN A 231 -6.47 -1.74 -14.38
C GLN A 231 -6.48 -1.19 -12.94
N LEU A 232 -5.82 -1.91 -12.03
CA LEU A 232 -5.58 -1.43 -10.67
C LEU A 232 -5.06 0.01 -10.70
N ARG A 233 -5.77 0.93 -10.05
CA ARG A 233 -5.36 2.32 -9.98
C ARG A 233 -4.14 2.48 -9.07
N LEU A 234 -3.02 2.77 -9.70
CA LEU A 234 -1.79 3.19 -9.02
C LEU A 234 -1.51 4.66 -9.35
N TRP A 235 -0.84 5.33 -8.45
CA TRP A 235 -0.40 6.70 -8.62
C TRP A 235 1.11 6.80 -8.49
N SER A 236 1.71 7.68 -9.26
CA SER A 236 3.01 8.28 -8.98
C SER A 236 2.80 9.73 -8.58
N ILE A 237 3.37 10.12 -7.46
CA ILE A 237 3.18 11.45 -6.86
C ILE A 237 4.54 11.91 -6.38
N ASP A 238 4.87 13.16 -6.70
CA ASP A 238 6.10 13.81 -6.28
C ASP A 238 5.85 15.32 -6.11
N ASN A 239 6.78 16.05 -5.50
CA ASN A 239 6.68 17.49 -5.41
C ASN A 239 7.63 18.19 -6.38
N PHE A 240 7.20 19.31 -6.95
CA PHE A 240 7.98 20.21 -7.79
C PHE A 240 8.13 21.56 -7.07
N GLY A 241 9.14 21.67 -6.19
CA GLY A 241 9.19 22.74 -5.22
C GLY A 241 8.07 22.60 -4.18
N ASP A 242 7.27 23.64 -4.03
CA ASP A 242 6.12 23.67 -3.13
C ASP A 242 4.86 23.03 -3.72
N ASP A 243 4.85 22.81 -5.05
CA ASP A 243 3.72 22.26 -5.78
C ASP A 243 3.77 20.73 -5.91
N THR A 244 2.64 20.13 -6.23
CA THR A 244 2.55 18.68 -6.42
C THR A 244 2.38 18.31 -7.89
N ILE A 245 3.14 17.33 -8.34
CA ILE A 245 2.90 16.60 -9.58
C ILE A 245 2.32 15.22 -9.27
N ALA A 246 1.30 14.82 -9.99
CA ALA A 246 0.63 13.53 -9.79
C ALA A 246 0.22 12.92 -11.13
N CYS A 247 0.34 11.60 -11.23
CA CYS A 247 -0.03 10.87 -12.43
C CYS A 247 -0.67 9.53 -12.04
N PRO A 248 -1.92 9.27 -12.45
CA PRO A 248 -2.46 7.91 -12.41
C PRO A 248 -1.75 7.07 -13.47
N ARG A 249 -1.34 5.85 -13.13
CA ARG A 249 -0.64 4.95 -14.06
C ARG A 249 -1.42 4.76 -15.36
N GLY A 250 -0.77 5.05 -16.48
CA GLY A 250 -1.39 5.05 -17.81
C GLY A 250 -2.10 6.37 -18.18
N GLY A 251 -2.14 7.34 -17.29
CA GLY A 251 -2.81 8.62 -17.49
C GLY A 251 -1.89 9.81 -17.70
N PRO A 252 -2.47 11.02 -17.81
CA PRO A 252 -1.72 12.25 -18.00
C PRO A 252 -1.09 12.76 -16.70
N LEU A 253 -0.16 13.69 -16.86
CA LEU A 253 0.45 14.45 -15.78
C LEU A 253 -0.51 15.53 -15.29
N TYR A 254 -0.75 15.58 -13.98
CA TYR A 254 -1.49 16.63 -13.29
C TYR A 254 -0.57 17.46 -12.41
N TYR A 255 -0.93 18.71 -12.25
CA TYR A 255 -0.22 19.70 -11.45
C TYR A 255 -1.19 20.33 -10.44
N TRP A 256 -0.80 20.40 -9.19
CA TRP A 256 -1.54 21.08 -8.14
C TRP A 256 -0.66 22.18 -7.57
N ASP A 257 -1.11 23.42 -7.76
CA ASP A 257 -0.48 24.64 -7.27
C ASP A 257 -0.87 24.85 -5.79
N GLU A 258 0.10 24.72 -4.90
CA GLU A 258 -0.07 24.85 -3.46
C GLU A 258 -0.56 26.26 -3.10
N SER A 259 -0.03 27.29 -3.75
CA SER A 259 -0.36 28.69 -3.49
C SER A 259 -1.84 29.03 -3.71
N SER A 260 -2.53 28.25 -4.53
CA SER A 260 -3.96 28.34 -4.78
C SER A 260 -4.81 27.71 -3.66
N GLY A 261 -4.18 27.06 -2.68
CA GLY A 261 -4.79 26.48 -1.48
C GLY A 261 -5.42 25.11 -1.70
N THR A 262 -5.66 24.41 -0.58
CA THR A 262 -6.15 23.00 -0.59
C THR A 262 -7.60 22.83 -1.05
N SER A 263 -8.35 23.90 -1.26
CA SER A 263 -9.68 23.87 -1.87
C SER A 263 -9.67 23.86 -3.39
N THR A 264 -8.52 24.12 -4.01
CA THR A 264 -8.34 24.14 -5.46
C THR A 264 -7.96 22.76 -5.97
N ARG A 265 -8.55 22.34 -7.09
CA ARG A 265 -8.29 21.04 -7.70
C ARG A 265 -7.02 21.08 -8.56
N ALA A 266 -6.34 19.93 -8.63
CA ALA A 266 -5.25 19.75 -9.59
C ALA A 266 -5.76 19.88 -11.04
N VAL A 267 -4.89 20.35 -11.93
CA VAL A 267 -5.20 20.57 -13.35
C VAL A 267 -4.27 19.76 -14.24
N LEU A 268 -4.63 19.56 -15.49
CA LEU A 268 -3.73 18.95 -16.47
C LEU A 268 -2.48 19.82 -16.65
N ALA A 269 -1.29 19.26 -16.51
CA ALA A 269 -0.05 19.98 -16.73
C ALA A 269 0.05 20.54 -18.17
N SER A 270 -0.54 19.84 -19.15
CA SER A 270 -0.61 20.29 -20.54
C SER A 270 -1.52 21.51 -20.77
N SER A 271 -2.35 21.89 -19.78
CA SER A 271 -3.21 23.09 -19.87
C SER A 271 -2.57 24.33 -19.25
N LEU A 272 -1.42 24.21 -18.61
CA LEU A 272 -0.72 25.32 -17.98
C LEU A 272 -0.01 26.20 -19.02
N ALA A 273 0.18 27.47 -18.68
CA ALA A 273 0.89 28.41 -19.53
C ALA A 273 2.33 27.95 -19.77
N GLY A 274 2.79 27.99 -21.04
CA GLY A 274 4.11 27.53 -21.43
C GLY A 274 4.23 26.02 -21.62
N ALA A 275 3.13 25.26 -21.51
CA ALA A 275 3.13 23.83 -21.76
C ALA A 275 3.45 23.49 -23.22
N SER A 276 4.38 22.55 -23.41
CA SER A 276 4.78 22.06 -24.72
C SER A 276 5.06 20.56 -24.66
N ASP A 277 4.41 19.79 -25.54
CA ASP A 277 4.60 18.33 -25.66
C ASP A 277 4.58 17.53 -24.34
N VAL A 278 3.83 18.01 -23.34
CA VAL A 278 3.67 17.29 -22.05
C VAL A 278 3.12 15.90 -22.32
N PRO A 279 3.71 14.81 -21.76
CA PRO A 279 3.20 13.47 -21.96
C PRO A 279 1.77 13.32 -21.45
N THR A 280 0.89 12.76 -22.28
CA THR A 280 -0.54 12.56 -21.97
C THR A 280 -0.85 11.18 -21.43
N SER A 281 0.13 10.28 -21.47
CA SER A 281 0.01 8.91 -20.95
C SER A 281 1.36 8.46 -20.40
N ASN A 282 1.40 8.09 -19.11
CA ASN A 282 2.65 7.79 -18.40
C ASN A 282 2.46 6.57 -17.49
N LEU A 283 3.44 5.67 -17.41
CA LEU A 283 3.40 4.57 -16.43
C LEU A 283 3.85 5.04 -15.05
N GLN A 284 4.81 5.96 -14.99
CA GLN A 284 5.29 6.58 -13.75
C GLN A 284 5.89 7.95 -14.05
N ILE A 285 5.77 8.88 -13.12
CA ILE A 285 6.48 10.16 -13.13
C ILE A 285 7.31 10.32 -11.85
N MET A 286 8.35 11.14 -11.94
CA MET A 286 9.21 11.49 -10.81
C MET A 286 9.88 12.84 -11.09
N MET A 287 10.18 13.61 -10.05
CA MET A 287 11.08 14.75 -10.15
C MET A 287 12.50 14.30 -9.79
N SER A 288 13.49 14.74 -10.56
CA SER A 288 14.90 14.52 -10.22
C SER A 288 15.36 15.56 -9.19
N ASP A 289 15.85 15.07 -8.03
CA ASP A 289 16.30 15.93 -6.91
C ASP A 289 17.52 16.78 -7.24
N VAL A 290 18.35 16.35 -8.20
CA VAL A 290 19.65 16.96 -8.48
C VAL A 290 19.54 18.15 -9.44
N ASP A 291 18.71 18.02 -10.45
CA ASP A 291 18.68 18.84 -11.64
C ASP A 291 17.29 19.36 -11.98
N ARG A 292 16.29 18.99 -11.16
CA ARG A 292 14.90 19.48 -11.19
C ARG A 292 14.21 19.31 -12.54
N HIS A 293 14.44 18.16 -13.20
CA HIS A 293 13.67 17.71 -14.34
C HIS A 293 12.48 16.87 -13.85
N VAL A 294 11.33 17.03 -14.45
CA VAL A 294 10.25 16.04 -14.33
C VAL A 294 10.52 14.95 -15.35
N ILE A 295 10.56 13.71 -14.89
CA ILE A 295 10.88 12.54 -15.71
C ILE A 295 9.66 11.65 -15.81
N SER A 296 9.36 11.20 -17.01
CA SER A 296 8.31 10.22 -17.30
C SER A 296 8.93 8.92 -17.79
N PHE A 297 8.55 7.83 -17.14
CA PHE A 297 9.01 6.46 -17.42
C PHE A 297 7.87 5.68 -18.07
N GLY A 298 8.09 5.16 -19.30
CA GLY A 298 7.06 4.52 -20.11
C GLY A 298 5.95 5.51 -20.46
N CYS A 299 6.13 6.27 -21.51
CA CYS A 299 5.20 7.34 -21.90
C CYS A 299 4.97 7.37 -23.41
N ASN A 300 4.00 8.19 -23.84
CA ASN A 300 3.77 8.39 -25.27
C ASN A 300 4.88 9.25 -25.90
N PRO A 301 5.36 8.89 -27.11
CA PRO A 301 6.22 9.74 -27.91
C PRO A 301 5.54 11.08 -28.27
N ILE A 302 6.34 12.09 -28.62
CA ILE A 302 5.82 13.37 -29.14
C ILE A 302 4.98 13.10 -30.38
N GLY A 303 3.80 13.71 -30.46
CA GLY A 303 2.84 13.54 -31.53
C GLY A 303 2.05 12.23 -31.53
N SER A 304 2.21 11.37 -30.52
CA SER A 304 1.44 10.14 -30.35
C SER A 304 0.63 10.19 -29.05
N SER A 305 -0.47 9.45 -28.97
CA SER A 305 -1.23 9.19 -27.75
C SER A 305 -0.98 7.78 -27.18
N THR A 306 -0.29 6.93 -27.94
CA THR A 306 -0.02 5.53 -27.53
C THR A 306 1.24 5.46 -26.67
N ILE A 307 1.16 4.79 -25.53
CA ILE A 307 2.31 4.58 -24.64
C ILE A 307 3.36 3.72 -25.34
N ASP A 308 4.61 4.18 -25.31
CA ASP A 308 5.77 3.34 -25.51
C ASP A 308 6.29 2.93 -24.12
N PRO A 309 6.17 1.67 -23.72
CA PRO A 309 6.47 1.24 -22.36
C PRO A 309 7.96 1.27 -22.00
N MET A 310 8.85 1.52 -22.99
CA MET A 310 10.30 1.60 -22.80
C MET A 310 10.86 3.01 -22.99
N LEU A 311 10.02 3.99 -23.35
CA LEU A 311 10.44 5.36 -23.55
C LEU A 311 10.54 6.12 -22.24
N VAL A 312 11.68 6.75 -21.99
CA VAL A 312 11.87 7.72 -20.91
C VAL A 312 11.93 9.10 -21.53
N ARG A 313 11.09 10.03 -21.07
CA ARG A 313 11.13 11.44 -21.44
C ARG A 313 11.36 12.31 -20.21
N PHE A 314 11.99 13.44 -20.39
CA PHE A 314 12.24 14.41 -19.32
C PHE A 314 11.97 15.82 -19.82
N SER A 315 11.41 16.65 -18.94
CA SER A 315 11.16 18.07 -19.17
C SER A 315 12.49 18.84 -19.24
N THR A 316 12.45 20.11 -19.57
CA THR A 316 13.60 20.99 -19.31
C THR A 316 13.76 21.22 -17.81
N SER A 317 14.99 21.48 -17.37
CA SER A 317 15.30 21.79 -15.96
C SER A 317 14.46 22.97 -15.48
N GLU A 318 14.01 22.92 -14.22
CA GLU A 318 13.19 23.96 -13.57
C GLU A 318 11.82 24.21 -14.24
N SER A 319 11.32 23.27 -15.07
CA SER A 319 10.00 23.37 -15.67
C SER A 319 9.28 22.01 -15.63
N ALA A 320 8.06 21.98 -15.11
CA ALA A 320 7.21 20.79 -15.14
C ALA A 320 6.46 20.62 -16.47
N VAL A 321 6.45 21.65 -17.33
CA VAL A 321 5.53 21.74 -18.49
C VAL A 321 6.21 21.88 -19.84
N ASP A 322 7.49 22.21 -19.92
CA ASP A 322 8.25 22.30 -21.19
C ASP A 322 8.97 20.98 -21.48
N TRP A 323 8.44 20.22 -22.45
CA TRP A 323 8.92 18.87 -22.82
C TRP A 323 9.37 18.78 -24.28
N THR A 324 9.34 19.89 -25.02
CA THR A 324 9.81 19.92 -26.43
C THR A 324 11.32 20.03 -26.45
N PRO A 325 12.06 19.04 -26.98
CA PRO A 325 13.51 19.14 -27.14
C PRO A 325 13.92 20.29 -28.07
N SER A 326 14.88 21.10 -27.64
CA SER A 326 15.44 22.17 -28.46
C SER A 326 16.96 22.32 -28.22
N ALA A 327 17.64 23.05 -29.07
CA ALA A 327 19.07 23.32 -28.93
C ALA A 327 19.41 24.19 -27.68
N THR A 328 18.40 24.82 -27.08
CA THR A 328 18.58 25.82 -26.00
C THR A 328 18.02 25.33 -24.66
N ASN A 329 17.38 24.17 -24.62
CA ASN A 329 16.84 23.59 -23.37
C ASN A 329 17.42 22.19 -23.10
N SER A 330 17.06 21.62 -21.98
CA SER A 330 17.51 20.28 -21.55
C SER A 330 16.43 19.20 -21.67
N ALA A 331 15.27 19.52 -22.28
CA ALA A 331 14.23 18.52 -22.51
C ALA A 331 14.69 17.46 -23.51
N GLY A 332 14.24 16.22 -23.31
CA GLY A 332 14.64 15.12 -24.18
C GLY A 332 13.94 13.80 -23.89
N GLY A 333 14.43 12.75 -24.54
CA GLY A 333 13.93 11.40 -24.30
C GLY A 333 14.89 10.35 -24.82
N VAL A 334 14.85 9.17 -24.23
CA VAL A 334 15.69 8.01 -24.55
C VAL A 334 14.84 6.75 -24.53
N GLN A 335 14.97 5.95 -25.58
CA GLN A 335 14.39 4.60 -25.65
C GLN A 335 15.32 3.62 -24.95
N LEU A 336 14.84 2.95 -23.90
CA LEU A 336 15.61 1.87 -23.27
C LEU A 336 15.58 0.62 -24.16
N SER A 337 16.69 -0.11 -24.18
CA SER A 337 16.85 -1.31 -25.01
C SER A 337 16.72 -2.62 -24.22
N THR A 338 16.78 -2.58 -22.91
CA THR A 338 16.78 -3.76 -22.04
C THR A 338 15.36 -4.01 -21.49
N GLY A 339 14.64 -4.94 -22.10
CA GLY A 339 13.29 -5.32 -21.70
C GLY A 339 12.21 -4.95 -22.70
N SER A 340 10.96 -5.12 -22.28
CA SER A 340 9.77 -4.79 -23.06
C SER A 340 8.87 -3.75 -22.39
N LYS A 341 9.01 -3.55 -21.08
CA LYS A 341 8.28 -2.52 -20.33
C LYS A 341 9.02 -2.09 -19.06
N ILE A 342 8.89 -0.83 -18.71
CA ILE A 342 9.32 -0.30 -17.43
C ILE A 342 8.27 -0.68 -16.37
N ILE A 343 8.71 -1.32 -15.30
CA ILE A 343 7.86 -1.65 -14.14
C ILE A 343 7.75 -0.45 -13.22
N GLY A 344 8.88 0.13 -12.84
CA GLY A 344 8.95 1.28 -11.95
C GLY A 344 10.34 1.87 -11.85
N ALA A 345 10.45 3.03 -11.21
CA ALA A 345 11.70 3.72 -10.95
C ALA A 345 11.74 4.25 -9.51
N LEU A 346 12.95 4.36 -8.97
CA LEU A 346 13.20 4.90 -7.63
C LEU A 346 14.41 5.82 -7.65
N GLN A 347 14.25 7.01 -7.08
CA GLN A 347 15.33 7.96 -6.86
C GLN A 347 16.24 7.49 -5.73
N THR A 348 17.53 7.47 -5.99
CA THR A 348 18.58 7.35 -4.97
C THR A 348 19.36 8.65 -4.88
N ARG A 349 20.29 8.74 -3.94
CA ARG A 349 21.10 9.95 -3.76
C ARG A 349 21.96 10.33 -4.98
N GLN A 350 22.35 9.39 -5.82
CA GLN A 350 23.32 9.60 -6.91
C GLN A 350 22.77 9.28 -8.29
N GLU A 351 21.67 8.54 -8.36
CA GLU A 351 21.12 8.01 -9.60
C GLU A 351 19.65 7.64 -9.43
N ILE A 352 18.96 7.52 -10.53
CA ILE A 352 17.63 6.94 -10.61
C ILE A 352 17.77 5.51 -11.10
N LEU A 353 17.22 4.57 -10.35
CA LEU A 353 17.16 3.17 -10.72
C LEU A 353 15.84 2.89 -11.41
N ILE A 354 15.91 2.28 -12.59
CA ILE A 354 14.76 1.96 -13.44
C ILE A 354 14.69 0.44 -13.59
N TRP A 355 13.64 -0.17 -13.05
CA TRP A 355 13.36 -1.59 -13.23
C TRP A 355 12.53 -1.80 -14.50
N THR A 356 13.05 -2.65 -15.37
CA THR A 356 12.29 -3.21 -16.49
C THR A 356 11.78 -4.59 -16.13
N ASP A 357 11.03 -5.22 -17.01
CA ASP A 357 10.57 -6.60 -16.83
C ASP A 357 11.68 -7.66 -16.85
N VAL A 358 12.91 -7.30 -17.26
CA VAL A 358 14.06 -8.23 -17.36
C VAL A 358 15.34 -7.73 -16.70
N GLY A 359 15.41 -6.49 -16.20
CA GLY A 359 16.65 -5.96 -15.67
C GLY A 359 16.53 -4.62 -14.94
N LEU A 360 17.68 -4.11 -14.53
CA LEU A 360 17.85 -2.85 -13.83
C LEU A 360 18.76 -1.93 -14.62
N VAL A 361 18.31 -0.71 -14.85
CA VAL A 361 19.05 0.36 -15.53
C VAL A 361 19.29 1.51 -14.56
N SER A 362 20.50 2.03 -14.54
CA SER A 362 20.88 3.25 -13.80
C SER A 362 20.80 4.45 -14.74
N MET A 363 20.09 5.48 -14.34
CA MET A 363 20.01 6.76 -15.01
C MET A 363 20.70 7.82 -14.15
N ARG A 364 21.68 8.54 -14.71
CA ARG A 364 22.45 9.57 -14.02
C ARG A 364 22.48 10.87 -14.80
N PHE A 365 22.37 11.97 -14.10
CA PHE A 365 22.57 13.29 -14.69
C PHE A 365 24.06 13.49 -15.02
N VAL A 366 24.34 13.85 -16.27
CA VAL A 366 25.71 14.09 -16.79
C VAL A 366 25.87 15.50 -17.38
N GLY A 367 24.77 16.24 -17.50
CA GLY A 367 24.76 17.58 -18.10
C GLY A 367 24.88 17.57 -19.62
N SER A 368 24.89 18.79 -20.18
CA SER A 368 24.97 19.00 -21.64
C SER A 368 26.25 18.37 -22.24
N PRO A 369 26.19 17.75 -23.44
CA PRO A 369 25.04 17.72 -24.35
C PRO A 369 24.06 16.54 -24.13
N PHE A 370 24.38 15.56 -23.28
CA PHE A 370 23.60 14.31 -23.19
C PHE A 370 22.52 14.33 -22.11
N ILE A 371 22.56 15.29 -21.19
CA ILE A 371 21.67 15.50 -20.03
C ILE A 371 21.67 14.30 -19.09
N PHE A 372 21.23 13.12 -19.53
CA PHE A 372 21.25 11.88 -18.75
C PHE A 372 22.01 10.77 -19.47
N SER A 373 22.75 9.96 -18.70
CA SER A 373 23.34 8.69 -19.13
C SER A 373 22.53 7.53 -18.61
N PHE A 374 22.41 6.47 -19.40
CA PHE A 374 21.71 5.24 -19.05
C PHE A 374 22.68 4.06 -19.12
N ASN A 375 22.81 3.32 -18.03
CA ASN A 375 23.71 2.18 -17.96
C ASN A 375 22.95 0.95 -17.43
N GLU A 376 23.06 -0.16 -18.13
CA GLU A 376 22.55 -1.44 -17.63
C GLU A 376 23.36 -1.87 -16.41
N VAL A 377 22.69 -2.16 -15.31
CA VAL A 377 23.31 -2.58 -14.05
C VAL A 377 23.28 -4.09 -13.90
N ALA A 378 22.14 -4.69 -14.22
CA ALA A 378 21.94 -6.13 -14.09
C ALA A 378 20.75 -6.60 -14.94
N THR A 379 20.76 -7.87 -15.33
CA THR A 379 19.70 -8.56 -16.06
C THR A 379 19.26 -9.83 -15.34
N GLY A 380 18.14 -10.41 -15.78
CA GLY A 380 17.58 -11.65 -15.19
C GLY A 380 16.84 -11.41 -13.87
N MET A 381 16.39 -10.21 -13.62
CA MET A 381 15.61 -9.82 -12.48
C MET A 381 14.66 -8.68 -12.82
N SER A 382 13.65 -8.46 -11.97
CA SER A 382 12.68 -7.39 -12.11
C SER A 382 12.23 -6.88 -10.75
N ALA A 383 11.24 -5.99 -10.72
CA ALA A 383 10.46 -5.68 -9.53
C ALA A 383 9.05 -6.24 -9.69
N VAL A 384 8.49 -6.83 -8.63
CA VAL A 384 7.15 -7.44 -8.67
C VAL A 384 6.05 -6.40 -8.87
N SER A 385 6.28 -5.16 -8.42
CA SER A 385 5.38 -4.01 -8.59
C SER A 385 6.15 -2.69 -8.64
N PRO A 386 5.53 -1.59 -9.11
CA PRO A 386 6.13 -0.26 -9.09
C PRO A 386 6.48 0.27 -7.68
N ASN A 387 5.87 -0.27 -6.64
CA ASN A 387 6.07 0.14 -5.25
C ASN A 387 6.80 -0.91 -4.41
N SER A 388 7.33 -1.99 -5.00
CA SER A 388 7.99 -3.09 -4.27
C SER A 388 9.45 -2.82 -3.91
N MET A 389 9.94 -1.60 -4.13
CA MET A 389 11.29 -1.17 -3.82
C MET A 389 11.30 -0.07 -2.75
N ALA A 390 12.31 -0.08 -1.88
CA ALA A 390 12.52 0.95 -0.86
C ALA A 390 14.00 1.22 -0.64
N SER A 391 14.34 2.50 -0.40
CA SER A 391 15.70 2.92 -0.05
C SER A 391 15.85 3.00 1.47
N ALA A 392 16.89 2.38 2.02
CA ALA A 392 17.26 2.50 3.42
C ALA A 392 18.75 2.21 3.62
N GLY A 393 19.38 2.91 4.57
CA GLY A 393 20.78 2.66 4.93
C GLY A 393 21.77 2.84 3.78
N GLY A 394 21.45 3.63 2.75
CA GLY A 394 22.28 3.84 1.56
C GLY A 394 22.20 2.72 0.53
N ALA A 395 21.28 1.78 0.68
CA ALA A 395 21.00 0.69 -0.24
C ALA A 395 19.54 0.74 -0.71
N VAL A 396 19.26 0.07 -1.83
CA VAL A 396 17.88 -0.13 -2.31
C VAL A 396 17.53 -1.60 -2.22
N TYR A 397 16.46 -1.89 -1.54
CA TYR A 397 15.91 -3.24 -1.36
C TYR A 397 14.67 -3.40 -2.23
N PHE A 398 14.53 -4.52 -2.91
CA PHE A 398 13.37 -4.79 -3.75
C PHE A 398 12.99 -6.26 -3.79
N MET A 399 11.70 -6.51 -4.05
CA MET A 399 11.12 -7.82 -4.21
C MET A 399 10.88 -8.11 -5.69
N ASP A 400 11.35 -9.24 -6.15
CA ASP A 400 11.08 -9.82 -7.47
C ASP A 400 10.09 -10.99 -7.35
N ASN A 401 9.68 -11.59 -8.46
CA ASN A 401 8.73 -12.72 -8.52
C ASN A 401 9.23 -14.02 -7.87
N GLY A 402 10.47 -14.10 -7.45
CA GLY A 402 11.06 -15.31 -6.84
C GLY A 402 12.16 -15.00 -5.85
N GLY A 403 12.20 -13.79 -5.28
CA GLY A 403 13.22 -13.47 -4.31
C GLY A 403 13.30 -12.00 -3.91
N PHE A 404 14.23 -11.75 -3.01
CA PHE A 404 14.54 -10.42 -2.51
C PHE A 404 15.97 -10.06 -2.90
N TYR A 405 16.18 -8.80 -3.22
CA TYR A 405 17.46 -8.30 -3.71
C TYR A 405 17.84 -6.99 -3.03
N VAL A 406 19.13 -6.70 -3.03
CA VAL A 406 19.69 -5.43 -2.59
C VAL A 406 20.61 -4.87 -3.65
N TYR A 407 20.51 -3.56 -3.87
CA TYR A 407 21.41 -2.77 -4.70
C TYR A 407 22.27 -1.86 -3.83
N THR A 408 23.58 -1.97 -3.96
CA THR A 408 24.61 -1.14 -3.29
C THR A 408 25.69 -0.71 -4.27
N GLY A 409 25.32 -0.37 -5.51
CA GLY A 409 26.22 -0.21 -6.65
C GLY A 409 26.31 -1.45 -7.53
N ALA A 410 25.97 -2.62 -6.99
CA ALA A 410 25.74 -3.88 -7.71
C ALA A 410 24.55 -4.59 -7.08
N VAL A 411 23.86 -5.42 -7.86
CA VAL A 411 22.71 -6.19 -7.37
C VAL A 411 23.16 -7.51 -6.76
N GLN A 412 22.64 -7.83 -5.59
CA GLN A 412 22.87 -9.10 -4.90
C GLN A 412 21.54 -9.68 -4.43
N LYS A 413 21.36 -11.00 -4.56
CA LYS A 413 20.21 -11.71 -4.00
C LYS A 413 20.39 -11.82 -2.48
N LEU A 414 19.34 -11.48 -1.74
CA LEU A 414 19.32 -11.65 -0.28
C LEU A 414 19.01 -13.11 0.06
N PRO A 415 19.84 -13.77 0.90
CA PRO A 415 19.45 -15.04 1.50
C PRO A 415 18.16 -14.85 2.32
N CYS A 416 17.16 -15.67 2.07
CA CYS A 416 15.86 -15.55 2.73
C CYS A 416 15.48 -16.89 3.36
N SER A 417 15.29 -16.90 4.67
CA SER A 417 14.93 -18.10 5.44
C SER A 417 13.42 -18.38 5.46
N VAL A 418 12.64 -17.60 4.72
CA VAL A 418 11.17 -17.73 4.59
C VAL A 418 10.72 -17.64 3.13
N LEU A 419 11.61 -17.92 2.18
CA LEU A 419 11.40 -17.71 0.76
C LEU A 419 10.24 -18.55 0.23
N ASP A 420 10.33 -19.87 0.43
CA ASP A 420 9.30 -20.82 -0.05
C ASP A 420 7.95 -20.58 0.63
N HIS A 421 7.96 -20.22 1.92
CA HIS A 421 6.75 -19.85 2.65
C HIS A 421 6.01 -18.66 2.03
N ILE A 422 6.73 -17.65 1.57
CA ILE A 422 6.15 -16.46 0.95
C ILE A 422 5.64 -16.76 -0.44
N PHE A 423 6.50 -17.30 -1.31
CA PHE A 423 6.20 -17.45 -2.74
C PHE A 423 5.29 -18.64 -3.06
N SER A 424 5.16 -19.63 -2.18
CA SER A 424 4.13 -20.68 -2.29
C SER A 424 2.71 -20.20 -1.96
N ASP A 425 2.57 -19.14 -1.15
CA ASP A 425 1.30 -18.53 -0.75
C ASP A 425 1.11 -17.13 -1.37
N PHE A 426 1.73 -16.83 -2.50
CA PHE A 426 1.69 -15.51 -3.12
C PHE A 426 0.64 -15.41 -4.23
N ASN A 427 -0.18 -14.35 -4.21
CA ASN A 427 -1.13 -14.07 -5.28
C ASN A 427 -0.47 -13.26 -6.41
N TYR A 428 0.04 -13.94 -7.42
CA TYR A 428 0.69 -13.32 -8.58
C TYR A 428 -0.26 -12.42 -9.40
N THR A 429 -1.56 -12.72 -9.42
CA THR A 429 -2.56 -11.89 -10.13
C THR A 429 -2.67 -10.50 -9.51
N GLN A 430 -2.55 -10.39 -8.18
CA GLN A 430 -2.62 -9.13 -7.45
C GLN A 430 -1.23 -8.55 -7.09
N SER A 431 -0.18 -9.01 -7.75
CA SER A 431 1.21 -8.63 -7.43
C SER A 431 1.49 -7.12 -7.48
N TYR A 432 0.78 -6.38 -8.32
CA TYR A 432 0.90 -4.92 -8.40
C TYR A 432 0.45 -4.16 -7.14
N LYS A 433 -0.23 -4.84 -6.19
CA LYS A 433 -0.56 -4.30 -4.87
C LYS A 433 0.62 -4.32 -3.90
N VAL A 434 1.64 -5.12 -4.16
CA VAL A 434 2.82 -5.23 -3.29
C VAL A 434 3.49 -3.87 -3.16
N PHE A 435 3.83 -3.51 -1.94
CA PHE A 435 4.65 -2.33 -1.67
C PHE A 435 5.68 -2.62 -0.59
N ALA A 436 6.78 -1.89 -0.65
CA ALA A 436 7.84 -1.91 0.34
C ALA A 436 7.71 -0.71 1.28
N ALA A 437 7.91 -0.94 2.57
CA ALA A 437 7.86 0.03 3.63
C ALA A 437 9.20 0.06 4.37
N ALA A 438 9.92 1.17 4.31
CA ALA A 438 11.14 1.35 5.09
C ALA A 438 10.81 1.87 6.50
N ILE A 439 11.45 1.28 7.52
CA ILE A 439 11.41 1.72 8.92
C ILE A 439 12.87 1.95 9.39
N PRO A 440 13.48 3.08 9.05
CA PRO A 440 14.89 3.33 9.32
C PRO A 440 15.26 3.28 10.81
N THR A 441 14.34 3.67 11.71
CA THR A 441 14.53 3.64 13.17
C THR A 441 14.75 2.24 13.73
N HIS A 442 14.28 1.21 13.02
CA HIS A 442 14.46 -0.19 13.37
C HIS A 442 15.38 -0.96 12.41
N ASN A 443 15.91 -0.28 11.38
CA ASN A 443 16.74 -0.89 10.32
C ASN A 443 16.01 -1.99 9.56
N GLU A 444 14.74 -1.75 9.24
CA GLU A 444 13.84 -2.72 8.65
C GLU A 444 13.29 -2.27 7.31
N ILE A 445 13.09 -3.23 6.42
CA ILE A 445 12.23 -3.15 5.24
C ILE A 445 11.11 -4.16 5.42
N MET A 446 9.88 -3.70 5.26
CA MET A 446 8.71 -4.56 5.23
C MET A 446 8.16 -4.62 3.81
N TRP A 447 7.83 -5.81 3.31
CA TRP A 447 7.03 -5.97 2.10
C TRP A 447 5.67 -6.48 2.48
N PHE A 448 4.65 -5.76 2.05
CA PHE A 448 3.25 -6.12 2.22
C PHE A 448 2.76 -6.78 0.93
N TYR A 449 2.10 -7.93 1.03
CA TYR A 449 1.70 -8.70 -0.14
C TYR A 449 0.38 -9.45 0.09
N PRO A 450 -0.37 -9.77 -0.99
CA PRO A 450 -1.57 -10.60 -0.91
C PRO A 450 -1.20 -12.08 -0.91
N SER A 451 -1.83 -12.86 -0.02
CA SER A 451 -1.75 -14.33 -0.06
C SER A 451 -2.53 -14.91 -1.23
N SER A 452 -2.29 -16.17 -1.57
CA SER A 452 -2.94 -16.87 -2.69
C SER A 452 -4.46 -16.87 -2.64
N THR A 453 -5.03 -16.75 -1.44
CA THR A 453 -6.48 -16.74 -1.20
C THR A 453 -7.07 -15.34 -1.05
N SER A 454 -6.25 -14.30 -1.06
CA SER A 454 -6.69 -12.92 -0.87
C SER A 454 -6.53 -12.08 -2.13
N SER A 455 -7.54 -11.26 -2.43
CA SER A 455 -7.43 -10.21 -3.44
C SER A 455 -6.87 -8.89 -2.89
N GLU A 456 -6.68 -8.77 -1.57
CA GLU A 456 -6.09 -7.60 -0.90
C GLU A 456 -4.88 -8.03 -0.07
N ILE A 457 -4.05 -7.06 0.31
CA ILE A 457 -2.90 -7.28 1.17
C ILE A 457 -3.35 -7.83 2.52
N ASP A 458 -2.85 -9.01 2.88
CA ASP A 458 -3.18 -9.71 4.13
C ASP A 458 -1.96 -10.32 4.82
N ARG A 459 -0.77 -10.18 4.22
CA ARG A 459 0.51 -10.67 4.72
C ARG A 459 1.58 -9.59 4.65
N TYR A 460 2.59 -9.74 5.48
CA TYR A 460 3.84 -8.99 5.37
C TYR A 460 5.05 -9.83 5.77
N VAL A 461 6.19 -9.42 5.27
CA VAL A 461 7.51 -9.94 5.66
C VAL A 461 8.42 -8.78 6.03
N ILE A 462 9.20 -8.94 7.11
CA ILE A 462 10.18 -7.95 7.59
C ILE A 462 11.58 -8.49 7.34
N TYR A 463 12.45 -7.67 6.81
CA TYR A 463 13.89 -7.89 6.75
C TYR A 463 14.64 -6.83 7.55
N ASN A 464 15.35 -7.25 8.59
CA ASN A 464 16.27 -6.37 9.30
C ASN A 464 17.62 -6.39 8.57
N TYR A 465 17.99 -5.26 7.93
CA TYR A 465 19.16 -5.21 7.07
C TYR A 465 20.50 -5.11 7.82
N LEU A 466 20.50 -4.74 9.11
CA LEU A 466 21.70 -4.82 9.95
C LEU A 466 21.93 -6.22 10.51
N GLU A 467 20.87 -6.83 11.03
CA GLU A 467 20.95 -8.15 11.68
C GLU A 467 20.78 -9.30 10.69
N LYS A 468 20.41 -9.00 9.44
CA LYS A 468 20.14 -9.97 8.37
C LYS A 468 19.14 -11.05 8.77
N SER A 469 18.15 -10.67 9.54
CA SER A 469 17.10 -11.56 10.06
C SER A 469 15.77 -11.27 9.41
N TRP A 470 14.97 -12.33 9.22
CA TRP A 470 13.63 -12.27 8.64
C TRP A 470 12.56 -12.47 9.71
N SER A 471 11.43 -11.80 9.56
CA SER A 471 10.21 -12.05 10.32
C SER A 471 9.00 -12.01 9.39
N ILE A 472 7.93 -12.66 9.78
CA ILE A 472 6.69 -12.75 9.01
C ILE A 472 5.50 -12.32 9.86
N GLY A 473 4.39 -12.00 9.22
CA GLY A 473 3.16 -11.73 9.92
C GLY A 473 1.95 -11.51 9.02
N THR A 474 0.82 -11.31 9.67
CA THR A 474 -0.49 -11.10 9.05
C THR A 474 -1.00 -9.70 9.33
N THR A 475 -1.91 -9.22 8.49
CA THR A 475 -2.52 -7.89 8.65
C THR A 475 -3.81 -7.93 9.50
N THR A 476 -3.95 -8.92 10.38
CA THR A 476 -5.06 -9.02 11.34
C THR A 476 -5.05 -7.87 12.36
N ASP A 477 -6.10 -7.76 13.17
CA ASP A 477 -6.26 -6.79 14.26
C ASP A 477 -6.19 -5.32 13.79
N GLY A 478 -6.71 -5.02 12.60
CA GLY A 478 -6.71 -3.65 12.05
C GLY A 478 -5.36 -3.20 11.49
N PHE A 479 -4.43 -4.13 11.22
CA PHE A 479 -3.13 -3.83 10.62
C PHE A 479 -3.12 -3.83 9.08
N THR A 480 -4.27 -3.90 8.42
CA THR A 480 -4.35 -3.81 6.95
C THR A 480 -3.81 -2.47 6.48
N ARG A 481 -2.72 -2.49 5.71
CA ARG A 481 -2.07 -1.31 5.13
C ARG A 481 -1.98 -1.46 3.63
N THR A 482 -2.18 -0.34 2.93
CA THR A 482 -2.25 -0.33 1.46
C THR A 482 -1.24 0.62 0.82
N ALA A 483 -0.68 1.53 1.60
CA ALA A 483 0.43 2.40 1.24
C ALA A 483 1.19 2.81 2.49
N TRP A 484 2.45 3.17 2.33
CA TRP A 484 3.36 3.54 3.42
C TRP A 484 4.25 4.71 3.02
N ASN A 485 4.50 5.62 3.96
CA ASN A 485 5.52 6.64 3.84
C ASN A 485 6.43 6.61 5.08
N PRO A 486 7.75 6.49 4.92
CA PRO A 486 8.70 6.49 6.02
C PRO A 486 8.68 7.81 6.81
N ALA A 487 9.14 7.76 8.06
CA ALA A 487 9.32 8.92 8.92
C ALA A 487 10.58 9.72 8.50
N TYR A 488 10.49 10.52 7.43
CA TYR A 488 11.56 11.41 7.02
C TYR A 488 11.29 12.86 7.44
N ILE A 489 10.09 13.35 7.20
CA ILE A 489 9.62 14.70 7.53
C ILE A 489 8.74 14.66 8.77
N LEU A 490 8.00 13.58 8.95
CA LEU A 490 7.11 13.35 10.09
C LEU A 490 7.84 12.59 11.21
N ASP A 491 7.37 12.73 12.45
CA ASP A 491 7.95 12.04 13.61
C ASP A 491 7.79 10.51 13.54
N ASN A 492 6.74 10.04 12.90
CA ASN A 492 6.39 8.62 12.81
C ASN A 492 6.11 8.20 11.36
N PRO A 493 6.35 6.94 11.01
CA PRO A 493 5.90 6.41 9.72
C PRO A 493 4.39 6.55 9.56
N LEU A 494 3.95 6.95 8.37
CA LEU A 494 2.56 7.15 8.05
C LEU A 494 2.08 6.09 7.05
N ALA A 495 0.96 5.45 7.35
CA ALA A 495 0.39 4.44 6.48
C ALA A 495 -1.11 4.66 6.23
N ALA A 496 -1.57 4.29 5.03
CA ALA A 496 -2.99 4.24 4.74
C ALA A 496 -3.57 2.88 5.16
N GLY A 497 -4.65 2.91 5.94
CA GLY A 497 -5.41 1.73 6.29
C GLY A 497 -6.54 1.46 5.29
N LYS A 498 -7.06 0.23 5.31
CA LYS A 498 -8.28 -0.14 4.60
C LYS A 498 -9.25 -0.76 5.61
N LEU A 499 -10.48 -0.26 5.64
CA LEU A 499 -11.58 -0.84 6.39
C LEU A 499 -12.45 -1.67 5.43
N ASP A 500 -12.72 -2.93 5.76
CA ASP A 500 -13.39 -3.88 4.86
C ASP A 500 -14.84 -3.53 4.52
N THR A 501 -15.49 -2.73 5.37
CA THR A 501 -16.95 -2.53 5.29
C THR A 501 -17.38 -1.18 4.74
N THR A 502 -16.47 -0.20 4.61
CA THR A 502 -16.77 1.15 4.13
C THR A 502 -15.72 1.62 3.13
N GLN A 503 -16.10 2.54 2.24
CA GLN A 503 -15.12 3.21 1.37
C GLN A 503 -14.30 4.27 2.12
N ASN A 504 -14.67 4.60 3.37
CA ASN A 504 -13.97 5.55 4.21
C ASN A 504 -12.75 4.90 4.87
N ASN A 505 -11.59 5.43 4.59
CA ASN A 505 -10.31 4.94 5.12
C ASN A 505 -9.60 6.04 5.90
N TYR A 506 -8.59 5.65 6.69
CA TYR A 506 -7.86 6.55 7.58
C TYR A 506 -6.36 6.41 7.38
N LEU A 507 -5.64 7.47 7.76
CA LEU A 507 -4.20 7.45 7.93
C LEU A 507 -3.84 7.05 9.36
N TYR A 508 -2.77 6.27 9.50
CA TYR A 508 -2.27 5.79 10.78
C TYR A 508 -0.80 6.14 10.96
N ASN A 509 -0.46 6.72 12.11
CA ASN A 509 0.90 6.80 12.61
C ASN A 509 1.31 5.43 13.14
N HIS A 510 2.49 4.97 12.76
CA HIS A 510 3.05 3.69 13.20
C HIS A 510 4.18 3.88 14.20
N GLU A 511 4.51 2.81 14.93
CA GLU A 511 5.52 2.78 16.00
C GLU A 511 5.16 3.73 17.17
N VAL A 512 3.86 3.93 17.41
CA VAL A 512 3.32 4.79 18.47
C VAL A 512 2.61 3.93 19.51
N GLY A 513 3.06 4.02 20.77
CA GLY A 513 2.44 3.25 21.86
C GLY A 513 2.45 1.73 21.64
N HIS A 514 1.43 1.07 22.17
CA HIS A 514 1.32 -0.40 22.18
C HIS A 514 -0.09 -0.91 21.86
N SER A 515 -0.95 -0.08 21.27
CA SER A 515 -2.33 -0.42 20.91
C SER A 515 -2.57 -0.40 19.41
N ALA A 516 -3.62 -1.05 18.96
CA ALA A 516 -4.17 -0.96 17.63
C ALA A 516 -5.29 0.10 17.63
N ASP A 517 -4.92 1.39 17.51
CA ASP A 517 -5.85 2.52 17.58
C ASP A 517 -6.75 2.45 18.84
N GLY A 518 -6.13 2.22 20.02
CA GLY A 518 -6.82 2.06 21.30
C GLY A 518 -7.31 0.64 21.61
N SER A 519 -7.32 -0.26 20.63
CA SER A 519 -7.73 -1.66 20.78
C SER A 519 -6.56 -2.58 21.09
N ASP A 520 -6.85 -3.76 21.60
CA ASP A 520 -5.86 -4.82 21.77
C ASP A 520 -5.45 -5.40 20.40
N PHE A 521 -4.21 -5.87 20.31
CA PHE A 521 -3.78 -6.75 19.22
C PHE A 521 -2.87 -7.87 19.72
N THR A 522 -2.92 -8.98 19.03
CA THR A 522 -2.15 -10.17 19.37
C THR A 522 -0.79 -10.17 18.67
N ALA A 523 0.27 -10.37 19.46
CA ALA A 523 1.62 -10.60 18.95
C ALA A 523 2.18 -11.88 19.54
N PHE A 524 2.76 -12.73 18.69
CA PHE A 524 3.35 -13.97 19.16
C PHE A 524 4.64 -14.34 18.41
N ILE A 525 5.46 -15.17 19.07
CA ILE A 525 6.55 -15.89 18.47
C ILE A 525 6.58 -17.33 18.99
N GLU A 526 6.89 -18.27 18.09
CA GLU A 526 6.94 -19.69 18.43
C GLU A 526 8.28 -20.29 17.99
N SER A 527 8.95 -21.00 18.89
CA SER A 527 10.20 -21.67 18.58
C SER A 527 9.98 -22.87 17.67
N ALA A 528 11.03 -23.26 16.97
CA ALA A 528 11.11 -24.60 16.42
C ALA A 528 11.10 -25.65 17.56
N ASP A 529 10.84 -26.89 17.20
CA ASP A 529 10.90 -28.00 18.15
C ASP A 529 12.32 -28.20 18.66
N PHE A 530 12.42 -28.51 19.93
CA PHE A 530 13.66 -28.92 20.57
C PHE A 530 13.42 -30.22 21.34
N ASP A 531 14.47 -31.02 21.48
CA ASP A 531 14.46 -32.20 22.32
C ASP A 531 15.65 -32.19 23.30
N LEU A 532 15.70 -33.18 24.18
CA LEU A 532 16.74 -33.27 25.21
C LEU A 532 17.90 -34.17 24.76
N ASP A 533 17.66 -35.05 23.81
CA ASP A 533 18.58 -36.10 23.38
C ASP A 533 18.75 -36.03 21.86
N PRO A 534 19.95 -35.89 21.33
CA PRO A 534 20.18 -35.84 19.89
C PRO A 534 19.53 -37.01 19.11
N ASP A 535 19.31 -38.14 19.79
CA ASP A 535 18.69 -39.33 19.22
C ASP A 535 17.15 -39.29 19.27
N GLY A 536 16.53 -38.29 19.98
CA GLY A 536 15.07 -38.11 20.09
C GLY A 536 14.32 -39.28 20.77
N GLU A 537 15.04 -40.22 21.41
CA GLU A 537 14.45 -41.44 21.93
C GLU A 537 13.70 -41.23 23.24
N ARG A 538 14.05 -40.22 24.03
CA ARG A 538 13.61 -40.07 25.43
C ARG A 538 12.58 -38.97 25.57
N PHE A 539 11.65 -39.19 26.52
CA PHE A 539 10.76 -38.13 26.97
C PHE A 539 11.54 -37.10 27.78
N MET A 540 11.22 -35.85 27.53
CA MET A 540 11.67 -34.70 28.30
C MET A 540 10.57 -34.29 29.27
N PHE A 541 10.92 -34.07 30.55
CA PHE A 541 10.05 -33.49 31.55
C PHE A 541 10.56 -32.10 31.91
N ILE A 542 9.75 -31.07 31.68
CA ILE A 542 10.00 -29.68 32.03
C ILE A 542 9.36 -29.39 33.37
N SER A 543 10.16 -29.15 34.42
CA SER A 543 9.69 -28.95 35.80
C SER A 543 9.59 -27.48 36.19
N LYS A 544 10.40 -26.60 35.61
CA LYS A 544 10.39 -25.16 35.85
C LYS A 544 10.70 -24.36 34.61
N LEU A 545 10.12 -23.18 34.55
CA LEU A 545 10.44 -22.14 33.59
C LEU A 545 10.85 -20.87 34.33
N ILE A 546 12.00 -20.27 33.95
CA ILE A 546 12.43 -18.94 34.38
C ILE A 546 12.29 -18.04 33.18
N PRO A 547 11.31 -17.12 33.18
CA PRO A 547 11.15 -16.15 32.08
C PRO A 547 12.22 -15.07 32.16
N ASP A 548 12.63 -14.59 31.01
CA ASP A 548 13.46 -13.40 30.87
C ASP A 548 12.77 -12.45 29.89
N LEU A 549 11.94 -11.56 30.42
CA LEU A 549 11.12 -10.61 29.67
C LEU A 549 11.36 -9.19 30.14
N GLN A 550 11.60 -8.29 29.20
CA GLN A 550 11.58 -6.86 29.44
C GLN A 550 10.21 -6.31 29.00
N TYR A 551 9.47 -5.75 29.93
CA TYR A 551 8.23 -5.04 29.67
C TYR A 551 8.52 -3.60 29.27
N ARG A 552 7.73 -3.05 28.32
CA ARG A 552 7.83 -1.67 27.83
C ARG A 552 6.45 -1.02 27.90
N GLY A 553 6.40 0.27 28.19
CA GLY A 553 5.15 0.97 28.45
C GLY A 553 4.72 0.84 29.90
N SER A 554 3.49 0.44 30.16
CA SER A 554 3.00 0.22 31.52
C SER A 554 3.70 -0.95 32.20
N SER A 555 4.22 -0.72 33.40
CA SER A 555 4.78 -1.77 34.28
C SER A 555 3.75 -2.32 35.27
N ASP A 556 2.46 -2.15 35.00
CA ASP A 556 1.37 -2.66 35.83
C ASP A 556 1.50 -4.17 36.01
N THR A 557 1.34 -4.64 37.25
CA THR A 557 1.41 -6.05 37.62
C THR A 557 0.31 -6.91 36.98
N GLY A 558 -0.75 -6.27 36.46
CA GLY A 558 -1.80 -6.91 35.66
C GLY A 558 -1.38 -7.27 34.25
N ASN A 559 -0.29 -6.71 33.73
CA ASN A 559 0.20 -7.00 32.36
C ASN A 559 0.80 -8.40 32.29
N THR A 560 0.28 -9.23 31.42
CA THR A 560 0.69 -10.63 31.28
C THR A 560 1.13 -10.98 29.87
N VAL A 561 2.23 -11.74 29.78
CA VAL A 561 2.66 -12.45 28.57
C VAL A 561 2.44 -13.94 28.81
N SER A 562 1.74 -14.59 27.91
CA SER A 562 1.53 -16.04 27.97
C SER A 562 2.73 -16.76 27.37
N MET A 563 3.33 -17.67 28.14
CA MET A 563 4.32 -18.62 27.66
C MET A 563 3.70 -20.01 27.65
N THR A 564 3.49 -20.55 26.46
CA THR A 564 2.86 -21.85 26.26
C THR A 564 3.92 -22.87 25.86
N ILE A 565 4.03 -23.92 26.67
CA ILE A 565 4.84 -25.09 26.32
C ILE A 565 3.93 -26.02 25.51
N LYS A 566 4.31 -26.26 24.28
CA LYS A 566 3.69 -27.22 23.37
C LYS A 566 4.53 -28.49 23.29
N GLY A 567 3.93 -29.60 22.93
CA GLY A 567 4.66 -30.85 22.78
C GLY A 567 4.00 -31.84 21.83
N ARG A 568 4.82 -32.75 21.31
CA ARG A 568 4.41 -33.92 20.52
C ARG A 568 5.39 -35.06 20.72
N ASN A 569 5.01 -36.25 20.33
CA ASN A 569 5.87 -37.42 20.49
C ASN A 569 6.60 -37.82 19.21
N PHE A 570 6.05 -37.44 18.05
CA PHE A 570 6.65 -37.72 16.74
C PHE A 570 6.58 -36.48 15.83
N PRO A 571 7.56 -36.27 14.93
CA PRO A 571 7.63 -35.06 14.09
C PRO A 571 6.41 -34.76 13.23
N LEU A 572 5.63 -35.80 12.85
CA LEU A 572 4.43 -35.66 12.02
C LEU A 572 3.15 -35.43 12.83
N GLU A 573 3.21 -35.54 14.16
CA GLU A 573 2.07 -35.22 15.02
C GLU A 573 1.88 -33.71 15.14
N SER A 574 0.64 -33.28 15.33
CA SER A 574 0.33 -31.90 15.65
C SER A 574 0.85 -31.54 17.05
N LEU A 575 1.46 -30.37 17.19
CA LEU A 575 1.83 -29.84 18.51
C LEU A 575 0.58 -29.62 19.36
N SER A 576 0.56 -30.19 20.56
CA SER A 576 -0.49 -29.99 21.56
C SER A 576 0.01 -29.04 22.67
N THR A 577 -0.90 -28.22 23.20
CA THR A 577 -0.60 -27.41 24.37
C THR A 577 -0.48 -28.30 25.60
N LEU A 578 0.70 -28.34 26.21
CA LEU A 578 0.96 -29.08 27.45
C LEU A 578 0.66 -28.21 28.67
N GLN A 579 1.12 -26.96 28.63
CA GLN A 579 0.89 -26.00 29.70
C GLN A 579 1.02 -24.57 29.20
N THR A 580 0.11 -23.69 29.67
CA THR A 580 0.20 -22.23 29.49
C THR A 580 0.51 -21.56 30.82
N ILE A 581 1.44 -20.62 30.80
CA ILE A 581 1.97 -19.90 31.94
C ILE A 581 1.75 -18.42 31.71
N SER A 582 1.10 -17.74 32.64
CA SER A 582 1.00 -16.27 32.63
C SER A 582 2.21 -15.68 33.36
N VAL A 583 3.04 -14.93 32.61
CA VAL A 583 4.21 -14.24 33.16
C VAL A 583 3.87 -12.78 33.34
N THR A 584 4.17 -12.25 34.51
CA THR A 584 3.99 -10.84 34.89
C THR A 584 5.35 -10.17 35.10
N PRO A 585 5.43 -8.83 35.22
CA PRO A 585 6.69 -8.14 35.54
C PRO A 585 7.39 -8.64 36.83
N ASN A 586 6.64 -9.21 37.75
CA ASN A 586 7.15 -9.75 39.05
C ASN A 586 7.41 -11.25 39.03
N SER A 587 7.18 -11.94 37.91
CA SER A 587 7.39 -13.40 37.84
C SER A 587 8.88 -13.75 37.89
N THR A 588 9.28 -14.53 38.90
CA THR A 588 10.67 -14.99 39.05
C THR A 588 10.89 -16.36 38.42
N PHE A 589 10.02 -17.29 38.69
CA PHE A 589 9.98 -18.63 38.07
C PHE A 589 8.57 -19.21 38.18
N THR A 590 8.27 -20.18 37.35
CA THR A 590 7.01 -20.93 37.41
C THR A 590 7.30 -22.44 37.37
N ASN A 591 6.64 -23.21 38.25
CA ASN A 591 6.67 -24.66 38.20
C ASN A 591 5.80 -25.16 37.05
N THR A 592 6.30 -26.13 36.30
CA THR A 592 5.64 -26.73 35.14
C THR A 592 5.57 -28.25 35.28
N ARG A 593 4.68 -28.87 34.50
CA ARG A 593 4.52 -30.33 34.43
C ARG A 593 4.34 -30.78 32.97
N ALA A 594 5.19 -30.26 32.08
CA ALA A 594 5.10 -30.60 30.68
C ALA A 594 5.99 -31.83 30.38
N ARG A 595 5.44 -32.81 29.65
CA ARG A 595 6.12 -34.02 29.24
C ARG A 595 5.88 -34.31 27.78
N ALA A 596 6.93 -34.36 26.97
CA ALA A 596 6.88 -34.73 25.56
C ALA A 596 8.25 -35.22 25.12
N ARG A 597 8.38 -35.80 23.93
CA ARG A 597 9.67 -36.06 23.30
C ARG A 597 10.23 -34.79 22.65
N GLN A 598 9.35 -34.06 21.96
CA GLN A 598 9.66 -32.79 21.30
C GLN A 598 8.79 -31.70 21.92
N SER A 599 9.35 -30.54 22.17
CA SER A 599 8.64 -29.41 22.72
C SER A 599 8.96 -28.14 21.95
N ALA A 600 8.00 -27.23 21.89
CA ALA A 600 8.16 -25.87 21.40
C ALA A 600 7.63 -24.87 22.44
N ILE A 601 8.15 -23.65 22.41
CA ILE A 601 7.68 -22.58 23.29
C ILE A 601 7.07 -21.49 22.42
N ARG A 602 5.81 -21.15 22.73
CA ARG A 602 5.12 -20.00 22.16
C ARG A 602 5.01 -18.91 23.20
N ILE A 603 5.43 -17.72 22.85
CA ILE A 603 5.32 -16.50 23.65
C ILE A 603 4.27 -15.62 22.95
N GLU A 604 3.23 -15.26 23.68
CA GLU A 604 2.09 -14.53 23.12
C GLU A 604 1.59 -13.48 24.11
N ASN A 605 1.19 -12.36 23.57
CA ASN A 605 0.49 -11.32 24.29
C ASN A 605 -0.64 -10.76 23.47
N THR A 606 -1.81 -10.63 24.07
CA THR A 606 -2.94 -9.85 23.55
C THR A 606 -3.19 -8.73 24.53
N GLY A 607 -2.99 -7.48 24.11
CA GLY A 607 -3.18 -6.32 24.97
C GLY A 607 -2.70 -5.03 24.31
N SER A 608 -3.18 -3.91 24.86
CA SER A 608 -3.00 -2.56 24.30
C SER A 608 -2.04 -1.66 25.08
N ASN A 609 -1.63 -2.08 26.31
CA ASN A 609 -0.98 -1.16 27.22
C ASN A 609 0.54 -1.33 27.33
N PHE A 610 1.09 -2.39 26.78
CA PHE A 610 2.51 -2.69 26.91
C PHE A 610 3.05 -3.51 25.75
N GLY A 611 4.34 -3.33 25.49
CA GLY A 611 5.16 -4.18 24.64
C GLY A 611 6.08 -5.07 25.47
N TRP A 612 6.65 -6.07 24.83
CA TRP A 612 7.63 -6.96 25.44
C TRP A 612 8.84 -7.18 24.53
N ARG A 613 9.97 -7.45 25.16
CA ARG A 613 11.16 -8.00 24.52
C ARG A 613 11.58 -9.26 25.28
N LEU A 614 11.80 -10.34 24.56
CA LEU A 614 12.25 -11.59 25.13
C LEU A 614 13.77 -11.60 25.27
N GLY A 615 14.26 -12.04 26.42
CA GLY A 615 15.66 -12.39 26.67
C GLY A 615 15.93 -13.90 26.51
N ASP A 616 16.73 -14.46 27.41
CA ASP A 616 17.11 -15.88 27.40
C ASP A 616 16.25 -16.68 28.37
N ILE A 617 15.42 -17.56 27.86
CA ILE A 617 14.58 -18.45 28.69
C ILE A 617 15.46 -19.54 29.32
N ARG A 618 15.18 -19.89 30.57
CA ARG A 618 15.80 -21.03 31.23
C ARG A 618 14.75 -22.05 31.63
N LEU A 619 15.01 -23.31 31.28
CA LEU A 619 14.14 -24.44 31.64
C LEU A 619 14.92 -25.42 32.53
N GLU A 620 14.23 -25.94 33.56
CA GLU A 620 14.72 -27.09 34.32
C GLU A 620 14.21 -28.35 33.62
N LEU A 621 15.12 -29.08 32.99
CA LEU A 621 14.84 -30.25 32.18
C LEU A 621 15.34 -31.52 32.85
N ARG A 622 14.61 -32.61 32.68
CA ARG A 622 15.06 -33.94 33.02
C ARG A 622 14.59 -34.98 32.02
N GLN A 623 15.37 -36.03 31.87
CA GLN A 623 14.95 -37.22 31.13
C GLN A 623 13.89 -37.96 31.91
N ASP A 624 12.84 -38.41 31.24
CA ASP A 624 11.67 -39.08 31.86
C ASP A 624 11.30 -40.37 31.11
N GLY A 625 12.31 -41.24 30.93
CA GLY A 625 12.10 -42.56 30.33
C GLY A 625 12.01 -42.55 28.79
N LYS A 626 11.78 -43.75 28.24
CA LYS A 626 11.63 -43.97 26.79
C LYS A 626 10.19 -44.24 26.37
N ARG A 627 9.25 -44.38 27.31
CA ARG A 627 7.82 -44.66 27.10
C ARG A 627 6.93 -43.74 27.91
#